data_6e4b1eabd73291f0b95830798829d979
#
_entry.id   6e4b1eabd73291f0b95830798829d979
#
_cell.length_a   1.000
_cell.length_b   1.000
_cell.length_c   1.000
_cell.angle_alpha   90.00
_cell.angle_beta   90.00
_cell.angle_gamma   90.00
#
_symmetry.space_group_name_H-M   'P 1'
#
loop_
_entity.id
_entity.type
_entity.pdbx_description
1 polymer ?
#
loop_
_entity_poly.entity_id
_entity_poly.type
_entity_poly.pdbx_seq_one_letter_code
_entity_poly.pdbx_strand_id
1 'polypeptide(L)'
;MGAATPAYRTILATYLKPQRGRFGWLAIALLGGIGLQLLNPQILRYFIDTAIAGGQQQSLLWAAGAFMAIAILQQGLAIATTYFSETIAWRATNTLRLDLARHALGLDLAFHKAHTPGELVERADGDVDALSRFFSQFVLQVVGNGLLVVGVLLMVWREDWRAGVSLSLFALVAFGVLGSLQTLAVGPWGTYRQISAEFYGFVAEHLSGLEDIRANGAVGYVMDRFYKILRRWLAAFHQARFTSTLLWGSTVGLFTVGNAIALAVGAYLWSQAAITIGTVYLLFYYATLLQDPIERIREELEQLQQAQASIQRIQDLLGYQTQVGPGGQGVLPTGALSVELEEVWFGYGEKGARFKVQGAREEGDLETSNTSLKERFVNQTLNPTPETLNQTPYTLQSLTLHLPAGQTLGLLGRTGSGKSTLARLLLRLYDIQRGQICLGGVDIAQVPLRELPHHVGFVTQDVQLFQTSVRNNLTFFNGHIGDRAILQTLEDLGLMPWLEALPAGLDTELGADSGGLSAGQAQLLAFARVFLKDPGLVVLDEASSRLDPLTEQMIERAVDRLLVNRTGIIIAHRLKTVERADQILILEQGQAVEYGDRISLAQNPASRFAHLLQIGTVAGLEIGNGR
;
A
#
# COMPACT_ATOMS: atom_id res chain seq x y z
N MET A 1 25.77 12.61 -0.97
CA MET A 1 25.82 11.17 -0.59
C MET A 1 26.22 11.01 0.90
N GLY A 2 25.37 11.36 1.88
CA GLY A 2 25.89 11.36 3.25
C GLY A 2 24.89 11.55 4.38
N ALA A 3 23.63 11.05 4.29
CA ALA A 3 22.74 11.05 5.47
C ALA A 3 21.68 9.94 5.47
N ALA A 4 21.59 9.11 4.42
CA ALA A 4 20.57 8.05 4.32
C ALA A 4 21.03 6.69 4.90
N THR A 5 22.25 6.61 5.38
CA THR A 5 22.90 5.35 5.80
C THR A 5 22.37 4.67 7.08
N PRO A 6 21.78 5.35 8.09
CA PRO A 6 21.33 4.65 9.28
C PRO A 6 20.01 3.87 9.09
N ALA A 7 19.12 4.37 8.27
CA ALA A 7 17.77 3.80 8.15
C ALA A 7 17.72 2.48 7.35
N TYR A 8 18.46 2.41 6.23
CA TYR A 8 18.62 1.16 5.46
C TYR A 8 19.25 0.04 6.30
N ARG A 9 20.30 0.39 7.09
CA ARG A 9 20.98 -0.58 7.95
C ARG A 9 20.06 -1.15 9.01
N THR A 10 19.08 -0.37 9.49
CA THR A 10 18.13 -0.83 10.50
C THR A 10 17.16 -1.84 9.93
N ILE A 11 16.52 -1.57 8.77
CA ILE A 11 15.62 -2.54 8.12
C ILE A 11 16.39 -3.81 7.77
N LEU A 12 17.53 -3.69 7.08
CA LEU A 12 18.37 -4.83 6.72
C LEU A 12 18.76 -5.64 7.95
N ALA A 13 19.23 -4.98 9.02
CA ALA A 13 19.63 -5.68 10.22
C ALA A 13 18.46 -6.38 10.91
N THR A 14 17.31 -5.73 11.01
CA THR A 14 16.14 -6.29 11.70
C THR A 14 15.62 -7.54 11.02
N TYR A 15 15.50 -7.53 9.68
CA TYR A 15 14.84 -8.62 8.95
C TYR A 15 15.81 -9.66 8.39
N LEU A 16 17.08 -9.29 8.10
CA LEU A 16 18.08 -10.24 7.58
C LEU A 16 18.94 -10.89 8.67
N LYS A 17 19.27 -10.19 9.77
CA LYS A 17 20.11 -10.74 10.84
C LYS A 17 19.61 -12.08 11.42
N PRO A 18 18.30 -12.33 11.58
CA PRO A 18 17.81 -13.64 12.04
C PRO A 18 18.14 -14.79 11.09
N GLN A 19 18.43 -14.51 9.82
CA GLN A 19 18.69 -15.51 8.76
C GLN A 19 20.18 -15.87 8.61
N ARG A 20 21.08 -15.34 9.47
CA ARG A 20 22.55 -15.47 9.34
C ARG A 20 23.06 -16.90 9.11
N GLY A 21 22.42 -17.91 9.71
CA GLY A 21 22.80 -19.30 9.48
C GLY A 21 22.59 -19.76 8.03
N ARG A 22 21.48 -19.30 7.39
CA ARG A 22 21.20 -19.58 5.97
C ARG A 22 22.14 -18.84 5.03
N PHE A 23 22.60 -17.62 5.43
CA PHE A 23 23.63 -16.91 4.69
C PHE A 23 24.93 -17.69 4.62
N GLY A 24 25.29 -18.44 5.67
CA GLY A 24 26.45 -19.33 5.65
C GLY A 24 26.34 -20.42 4.59
N TRP A 25 25.19 -21.11 4.51
CA TRP A 25 24.92 -22.11 3.48
C TRP A 25 24.86 -21.50 2.08
N LEU A 26 24.24 -20.32 1.93
CA LEU A 26 24.24 -19.57 0.67
C LEU A 26 25.68 -19.26 0.20
N ALA A 27 26.51 -18.77 1.10
CA ALA A 27 27.91 -18.46 0.78
C ALA A 27 28.71 -19.69 0.34
N ILE A 28 28.54 -20.82 1.05
CA ILE A 28 29.19 -22.08 0.68
C ILE A 28 28.74 -22.57 -0.70
N ALA A 29 27.44 -22.55 -0.96
CA ALA A 29 26.88 -22.99 -2.24
C ALA A 29 27.33 -22.06 -3.39
N LEU A 30 27.29 -20.74 -3.18
CA LEU A 30 27.70 -19.73 -4.15
C LEU A 30 29.20 -19.84 -4.47
N LEU A 31 30.06 -19.82 -3.47
CA LEU A 31 31.51 -19.92 -3.67
C LEU A 31 31.91 -21.26 -4.26
N GLY A 32 31.28 -22.35 -3.83
CA GLY A 32 31.47 -23.67 -4.41
C GLY A 32 31.06 -23.71 -5.89
N GLY A 33 29.90 -23.13 -6.23
CA GLY A 33 29.43 -23.03 -7.62
C GLY A 33 30.39 -22.22 -8.51
N ILE A 34 30.85 -21.06 -8.02
CA ILE A 34 31.86 -20.22 -8.73
C ILE A 34 33.17 -20.99 -8.90
N GLY A 35 33.64 -21.67 -7.86
CA GLY A 35 34.89 -22.47 -7.95
C GLY A 35 34.79 -23.57 -9.01
N LEU A 36 33.66 -24.30 -9.08
CA LEU A 36 33.44 -25.32 -10.11
C LEU A 36 33.30 -24.71 -11.50
N GLN A 37 32.67 -23.54 -11.62
CA GLN A 37 32.54 -22.82 -12.90
C GLN A 37 33.90 -22.36 -13.46
N LEU A 38 34.83 -21.99 -12.59
CA LEU A 38 36.21 -21.65 -12.98
C LEU A 38 37.05 -22.89 -13.29
N LEU A 39 36.77 -24.03 -12.63
CA LEU A 39 37.54 -25.27 -12.81
C LEU A 39 37.17 -26.01 -14.10
N ASN A 40 35.90 -25.94 -14.52
CA ASN A 40 35.40 -26.71 -15.66
C ASN A 40 36.15 -26.41 -16.99
N PRO A 41 36.47 -25.15 -17.35
CA PRO A 41 37.31 -24.83 -18.52
C PRO A 41 38.74 -25.35 -18.44
N GLN A 42 39.30 -25.50 -17.23
CA GLN A 42 40.64 -26.06 -17.03
C GLN A 42 40.70 -27.54 -17.37
N ILE A 43 39.63 -28.30 -17.08
CA ILE A 43 39.51 -29.71 -17.46
C ILE A 43 39.42 -29.83 -18.99
N LEU A 44 38.69 -28.95 -19.62
CA LEU A 44 38.58 -28.92 -21.08
C LEU A 44 39.91 -28.58 -21.77
N ARG A 45 40.66 -27.62 -21.19
CA ARG A 45 42.05 -27.35 -21.59
C ARG A 45 42.91 -28.61 -21.50
N TYR A 46 42.89 -29.29 -20.35
CA TYR A 46 43.64 -30.53 -20.16
C TYR A 46 43.26 -31.61 -21.17
N PHE A 47 41.97 -31.76 -21.46
CA PHE A 47 41.47 -32.68 -22.48
C PHE A 47 42.02 -32.34 -23.88
N ILE A 48 41.98 -31.08 -24.32
CA ILE A 48 42.46 -30.62 -25.61
C ILE A 48 43.99 -30.86 -25.74
N ASP A 49 44.75 -30.43 -24.73
CA ASP A 49 46.22 -30.58 -24.72
C ASP A 49 46.65 -32.05 -24.73
N THR A 50 45.97 -32.92 -23.97
CA THR A 50 46.23 -34.35 -23.94
C THR A 50 45.86 -35.03 -25.24
N ALA A 51 44.75 -34.61 -25.88
CA ALA A 51 44.37 -35.15 -27.20
C ALA A 51 45.36 -34.81 -28.30
N ILE A 52 45.88 -33.56 -28.31
CA ILE A 52 46.89 -33.11 -29.32
C ILE A 52 48.26 -33.81 -29.08
N ALA A 53 48.61 -34.05 -27.82
CA ALA A 53 49.85 -34.76 -27.50
C ALA A 53 49.80 -36.27 -27.74
N GLY A 54 48.69 -36.82 -28.26
CA GLY A 54 48.55 -38.27 -28.51
C GLY A 54 48.40 -39.08 -27.23
N GLY A 55 47.85 -38.51 -26.17
CA GLY A 55 47.66 -39.14 -24.87
C GLY A 55 46.74 -40.37 -24.90
N GLN A 56 46.79 -41.15 -23.82
CA GLN A 56 45.99 -42.38 -23.69
C GLN A 56 44.48 -42.08 -23.69
N GLN A 57 43.71 -42.89 -24.44
CA GLN A 57 42.25 -42.79 -24.50
C GLN A 57 41.61 -42.79 -23.09
N GLN A 58 42.18 -43.54 -22.15
CA GLN A 58 41.71 -43.59 -20.79
C GLN A 58 41.77 -42.23 -20.05
N SER A 59 42.83 -41.43 -20.26
CA SER A 59 42.94 -40.07 -19.70
C SER A 59 41.90 -39.13 -20.23
N LEU A 60 41.56 -39.24 -21.51
CA LEU A 60 40.50 -38.44 -22.14
C LEU A 60 39.11 -38.81 -21.61
N LEU A 61 38.84 -40.10 -21.41
CA LEU A 61 37.60 -40.56 -20.80
C LEU A 61 37.43 -40.08 -19.35
N TRP A 62 38.52 -40.11 -18.56
CA TRP A 62 38.50 -39.56 -17.21
C TRP A 62 38.26 -38.04 -17.19
N ALA A 63 38.88 -37.30 -18.09
CA ALA A 63 38.65 -35.86 -18.20
C ALA A 63 37.20 -35.55 -18.60
N ALA A 64 36.63 -36.27 -19.58
CA ALA A 64 35.24 -36.14 -19.97
C ALA A 64 34.27 -36.49 -18.84
N GLY A 65 34.53 -37.57 -18.11
CA GLY A 65 33.74 -37.95 -16.95
C GLY A 65 33.80 -36.92 -15.82
N ALA A 66 34.98 -36.37 -15.53
CA ALA A 66 35.19 -35.32 -14.55
C ALA A 66 34.46 -34.02 -14.96
N PHE A 67 34.54 -33.61 -16.21
CA PHE A 67 33.81 -32.46 -16.76
C PHE A 67 32.30 -32.61 -16.53
N MET A 68 31.74 -33.78 -16.85
CA MET A 68 30.32 -34.05 -16.68
C MET A 68 29.93 -34.06 -15.20
N ALA A 69 30.71 -34.71 -14.34
CA ALA A 69 30.45 -34.76 -12.90
C ALA A 69 30.47 -33.36 -12.26
N ILE A 70 31.44 -32.53 -12.64
CA ILE A 70 31.53 -31.14 -12.18
C ILE A 70 30.34 -30.32 -12.70
N ALA A 71 29.92 -30.47 -13.96
CA ALA A 71 28.77 -29.77 -14.51
C ALA A 71 27.48 -30.11 -13.75
N ILE A 72 27.27 -31.40 -13.42
CA ILE A 72 26.11 -31.85 -12.62
C ILE A 72 26.17 -31.26 -11.19
N LEU A 73 27.35 -31.33 -10.55
CA LEU A 73 27.53 -30.78 -9.19
C LEU A 73 27.32 -29.26 -9.17
N GLN A 74 27.83 -28.56 -10.19
CA GLN A 74 27.64 -27.11 -10.36
C GLN A 74 26.15 -26.78 -10.48
N GLN A 75 25.38 -27.54 -11.26
CA GLN A 75 23.93 -27.34 -11.38
C GLN A 75 23.22 -27.58 -10.04
N GLY A 76 23.64 -28.59 -9.29
CA GLY A 76 23.10 -28.85 -7.93
C GLY A 76 23.38 -27.68 -6.98
N LEU A 77 24.60 -27.11 -7.01
CA LEU A 77 24.96 -25.93 -6.22
C LEU A 77 24.20 -24.68 -6.67
N ALA A 78 23.94 -24.50 -7.98
CA ALA A 78 23.15 -23.40 -8.50
C ALA A 78 21.71 -23.44 -7.97
N ILE A 79 21.10 -24.64 -7.97
CA ILE A 79 19.76 -24.85 -7.38
C ILE A 79 19.77 -24.53 -5.89
N ALA A 80 20.76 -25.04 -5.14
CA ALA A 80 20.90 -24.77 -3.71
C ALA A 80 21.06 -23.26 -3.42
N THR A 81 21.89 -22.58 -4.22
CA THR A 81 22.14 -21.13 -4.12
C THR A 81 20.84 -20.33 -4.31
N THR A 82 20.08 -20.64 -5.37
CA THR A 82 18.78 -20.00 -5.63
C THR A 82 17.79 -20.31 -4.49
N TYR A 83 17.69 -21.55 -4.05
CA TYR A 83 16.81 -21.94 -2.96
C TYR A 83 17.09 -21.18 -1.66
N PHE A 84 18.35 -21.10 -1.24
CA PHE A 84 18.72 -20.37 -0.02
C PHE A 84 18.48 -18.87 -0.18
N SER A 85 18.82 -18.27 -1.32
CA SER A 85 18.61 -16.86 -1.59
C SER A 85 17.14 -16.48 -1.53
N GLU A 86 16.29 -17.20 -2.26
CA GLU A 86 14.84 -16.98 -2.27
C GLU A 86 14.22 -17.22 -0.87
N THR A 87 14.64 -18.28 -0.17
CA THR A 87 14.13 -18.56 1.18
C THR A 87 14.47 -17.44 2.17
N ILE A 88 15.68 -16.86 2.08
CA ILE A 88 16.08 -15.73 2.93
C ILE A 88 15.23 -14.51 2.62
N ALA A 89 15.09 -14.16 1.34
CA ALA A 89 14.32 -13.02 0.89
C ALA A 89 12.85 -13.14 1.31
N TRP A 90 12.18 -14.26 1.01
CA TRP A 90 10.77 -14.50 1.35
C TRP A 90 10.50 -14.44 2.86
N ARG A 91 11.36 -15.04 3.68
CA ARG A 91 11.17 -15.00 5.14
C ARG A 91 11.34 -13.58 5.70
N ALA A 92 12.34 -12.85 5.22
CA ALA A 92 12.57 -11.47 5.64
C ALA A 92 11.40 -10.57 5.26
N THR A 93 10.93 -10.68 4.02
CA THR A 93 9.87 -9.83 3.49
C THR A 93 8.48 -10.19 4.00
N ASN A 94 8.17 -11.48 4.24
CA ASN A 94 6.91 -11.85 4.87
C ASN A 94 6.79 -11.34 6.32
N THR A 95 7.90 -11.31 7.07
CA THR A 95 7.90 -10.69 8.39
C THR A 95 7.65 -9.19 8.28
N LEU A 96 8.30 -8.52 7.32
CA LEU A 96 8.10 -7.09 7.06
C LEU A 96 6.65 -6.79 6.63
N ARG A 97 6.04 -7.61 5.74
CA ARG A 97 4.63 -7.47 5.35
C ARG A 97 3.69 -7.51 6.55
N LEU A 98 3.91 -8.48 7.44
CA LEU A 98 3.11 -8.64 8.64
C LEU A 98 3.21 -7.40 9.55
N ASP A 99 4.43 -6.89 9.74
CA ASP A 99 4.66 -5.70 10.57
C ASP A 99 4.05 -4.45 9.93
N LEU A 100 4.17 -4.28 8.59
CA LEU A 100 3.52 -3.19 7.86
C LEU A 100 2.00 -3.26 7.94
N ALA A 101 1.42 -4.44 7.74
CA ALA A 101 -0.02 -4.63 7.84
C ALA A 101 -0.53 -4.32 9.25
N ARG A 102 0.14 -4.82 10.29
CA ARG A 102 -0.21 -4.51 11.68
C ARG A 102 -0.10 -3.02 11.98
N HIS A 103 0.97 -2.39 11.51
CA HIS A 103 1.20 -0.97 11.70
C HIS A 103 0.12 -0.15 11.00
N ALA A 104 -0.13 -0.40 9.70
CA ALA A 104 -1.13 0.31 8.91
C ALA A 104 -2.55 0.18 9.52
N LEU A 105 -2.95 -1.03 9.93
CA LEU A 105 -4.26 -1.27 10.57
C LEU A 105 -4.36 -0.61 11.96
N GLY A 106 -3.24 -0.34 12.61
CA GLY A 106 -3.17 0.34 13.91
C GLY A 106 -3.18 1.86 13.82
N LEU A 107 -3.07 2.45 12.63
CA LEU A 107 -3.09 3.90 12.42
C LEU A 107 -4.53 4.45 12.52
N ASP A 108 -4.63 5.74 12.82
CA ASP A 108 -5.90 6.44 13.00
C ASP A 108 -6.68 6.70 11.70
N LEU A 109 -7.93 7.13 11.84
CA LEU A 109 -8.81 7.40 10.71
C LEU A 109 -8.33 8.61 9.87
N ALA A 110 -7.55 9.53 10.45
CA ALA A 110 -6.98 10.66 9.72
C ALA A 110 -6.01 10.18 8.65
N PHE A 111 -5.13 9.23 9.01
CA PHE A 111 -4.22 8.58 8.08
C PHE A 111 -4.97 7.85 6.95
N HIS A 112 -5.97 7.03 7.29
CA HIS A 112 -6.74 6.25 6.30
C HIS A 112 -7.59 7.11 5.36
N LYS A 113 -7.95 8.32 5.76
CA LYS A 113 -8.61 9.29 4.87
C LYS A 113 -7.65 9.99 3.92
N ALA A 114 -6.40 10.19 4.34
CA ALA A 114 -5.37 10.82 3.51
C ALA A 114 -4.77 9.85 2.47
N HIS A 115 -4.86 8.53 2.71
CA HIS A 115 -4.28 7.49 1.87
C HIS A 115 -5.35 6.53 1.36
N THR A 116 -5.32 6.22 0.07
CA THR A 116 -6.28 5.26 -0.51
C THR A 116 -5.94 3.82 -0.12
N PRO A 117 -6.94 2.91 0.00
CA PRO A 117 -6.67 1.49 0.26
C PRO A 117 -5.72 0.87 -0.77
N GLY A 118 -5.83 1.24 -2.05
CA GLY A 118 -4.94 0.77 -3.11
C GLY A 118 -3.49 1.18 -2.90
N GLU A 119 -3.24 2.41 -2.44
CA GLU A 119 -1.90 2.88 -2.09
C GLU A 119 -1.29 2.09 -0.93
N LEU A 120 -2.09 1.76 0.09
CA LEU A 120 -1.62 0.99 1.24
C LEU A 120 -1.31 -0.47 0.85
N VAL A 121 -2.12 -1.06 -0.01
CA VAL A 121 -1.85 -2.41 -0.57
C VAL A 121 -0.57 -2.39 -1.40
N GLU A 122 -0.37 -1.38 -2.28
CA GLU A 122 0.86 -1.25 -3.06
C GLU A 122 2.10 -1.11 -2.18
N ARG A 123 2.02 -0.35 -1.07
CA ARG A 123 3.14 -0.24 -0.11
C ARG A 123 3.40 -1.54 0.65
N ALA A 124 2.33 -2.25 1.06
CA ALA A 124 2.46 -3.47 1.85
C ALA A 124 2.86 -4.69 1.00
N ASP A 125 2.55 -4.71 -0.28
CA ASP A 125 2.82 -5.82 -1.19
C ASP A 125 3.81 -5.44 -2.30
N GLY A 126 3.52 -4.46 -3.15
CA GLY A 126 4.34 -4.08 -4.29
C GLY A 126 5.73 -3.58 -3.91
N ASP A 127 5.84 -2.68 -2.91
CA ASP A 127 7.13 -2.18 -2.43
C ASP A 127 7.93 -3.28 -1.71
N VAL A 128 7.26 -4.13 -0.95
CA VAL A 128 7.91 -5.26 -0.25
C VAL A 128 8.36 -6.32 -1.26
N ASP A 129 7.62 -6.54 -2.35
CA ASP A 129 8.03 -7.42 -3.44
C ASP A 129 9.26 -6.89 -4.18
N ALA A 130 9.34 -5.57 -4.42
CA ALA A 130 10.54 -4.96 -4.98
C ALA A 130 11.75 -5.18 -4.08
N LEU A 131 11.56 -5.08 -2.77
CA LEU A 131 12.60 -5.36 -1.78
C LEU A 131 12.97 -6.85 -1.72
N SER A 132 12.01 -7.76 -1.86
CA SER A 132 12.24 -9.20 -1.93
C SER A 132 13.12 -9.56 -3.12
N ARG A 133 12.77 -9.07 -4.30
CA ARG A 133 13.57 -9.25 -5.52
C ARG A 133 14.99 -8.70 -5.33
N PHE A 134 15.11 -7.52 -4.76
CA PHE A 134 16.42 -6.95 -4.47
C PHE A 134 17.25 -7.85 -3.52
N PHE A 135 16.67 -8.34 -2.43
CA PHE A 135 17.41 -9.19 -1.49
C PHE A 135 17.83 -10.53 -2.09
N SER A 136 16.98 -11.16 -2.91
CA SER A 136 17.32 -12.42 -3.54
C SER A 136 18.31 -12.25 -4.69
N GLN A 137 18.15 -11.23 -5.52
CA GLN A 137 18.94 -11.05 -6.74
C GLN A 137 20.26 -10.32 -6.49
N PHE A 138 20.32 -9.33 -5.58
CA PHE A 138 21.54 -8.56 -5.35
C PHE A 138 22.73 -9.43 -4.96
N VAL A 139 22.54 -10.39 -4.05
CA VAL A 139 23.61 -11.30 -3.62
C VAL A 139 24.07 -12.18 -4.77
N LEU A 140 23.13 -12.70 -5.57
CA LEU A 140 23.46 -13.60 -6.67
C LEU A 140 24.06 -12.83 -7.87
N GLN A 141 23.42 -11.75 -8.27
CA GLN A 141 23.76 -11.06 -9.51
C GLN A 141 24.88 -10.04 -9.35
N VAL A 142 24.99 -9.36 -8.21
CA VAL A 142 26.07 -8.39 -8.01
C VAL A 142 27.28 -9.05 -7.32
N VAL A 143 27.05 -9.65 -6.15
CA VAL A 143 28.17 -10.24 -5.39
C VAL A 143 28.69 -11.52 -6.07
N GLY A 144 27.79 -12.43 -6.47
CA GLY A 144 28.16 -13.68 -7.12
C GLY A 144 28.86 -13.46 -8.46
N ASN A 145 28.26 -12.66 -9.36
CA ASN A 145 28.87 -12.36 -10.65
C ASN A 145 30.14 -11.49 -10.51
N GLY A 146 30.18 -10.57 -9.53
CA GLY A 146 31.40 -9.81 -9.24
C GLY A 146 32.57 -10.72 -8.83
N LEU A 147 32.32 -11.69 -7.96
CA LEU A 147 33.30 -12.68 -7.57
C LEU A 147 33.71 -13.58 -8.75
N LEU A 148 32.77 -13.93 -9.62
CA LEU A 148 33.06 -14.71 -10.83
C LEU A 148 33.95 -13.93 -11.79
N VAL A 149 33.67 -12.64 -12.06
CA VAL A 149 34.52 -11.77 -12.91
C VAL A 149 35.94 -11.71 -12.34
N VAL A 150 36.07 -11.43 -11.03
CA VAL A 150 37.39 -11.41 -10.35
C VAL A 150 38.07 -12.76 -10.45
N GLY A 151 37.34 -13.85 -10.24
CA GLY A 151 37.88 -15.22 -10.34
C GLY A 151 38.38 -15.55 -11.75
N VAL A 152 37.62 -15.19 -12.80
CA VAL A 152 38.05 -15.37 -14.20
C VAL A 152 39.30 -14.57 -14.49
N LEU A 153 39.35 -13.29 -14.11
CA LEU A 153 40.53 -12.46 -14.35
C LEU A 153 41.77 -13.02 -13.60
N LEU A 154 41.62 -13.45 -12.37
CA LEU A 154 42.72 -14.08 -11.61
C LEU A 154 43.22 -15.36 -12.28
N MET A 155 42.32 -16.20 -12.83
CA MET A 155 42.70 -17.39 -13.58
C MET A 155 43.48 -17.05 -14.84
N VAL A 156 43.05 -16.02 -15.59
CA VAL A 156 43.77 -15.56 -16.78
C VAL A 156 45.11 -14.96 -16.44
N TRP A 157 45.26 -14.19 -15.36
CA TRP A 157 46.54 -13.66 -14.87
C TRP A 157 47.51 -14.76 -14.49
N ARG A 158 47.02 -15.87 -13.97
CA ARG A 158 47.84 -17.05 -13.63
C ARG A 158 48.38 -17.75 -14.87
N GLU A 159 47.66 -17.74 -15.99
CA GLU A 159 48.14 -18.38 -17.24
C GLU A 159 49.22 -17.55 -17.92
N ASP A 160 48.93 -16.26 -18.16
CA ASP A 160 49.89 -15.30 -18.70
C ASP A 160 49.51 -13.87 -18.32
N TRP A 161 50.47 -13.08 -17.86
CA TRP A 161 50.22 -11.70 -17.43
C TRP A 161 49.75 -10.79 -18.58
N ARG A 162 50.18 -11.04 -19.84
CA ARG A 162 49.78 -10.25 -21.06
C ARG A 162 48.31 -10.48 -21.37
N ALA A 163 47.90 -11.73 -21.31
CA ALA A 163 46.47 -12.09 -21.42
C ALA A 163 45.65 -11.48 -20.27
N GLY A 164 46.19 -11.53 -19.03
CA GLY A 164 45.61 -10.91 -17.85
C GLY A 164 45.34 -9.42 -18.02
N VAL A 165 46.36 -8.66 -18.45
CA VAL A 165 46.25 -7.22 -18.72
C VAL A 165 45.21 -6.92 -19.81
N SER A 166 45.27 -7.63 -20.95
CA SER A 166 44.40 -7.38 -22.07
C SER A 166 42.94 -7.62 -21.77
N LEU A 167 42.60 -8.74 -21.10
CA LEU A 167 41.22 -9.06 -20.70
C LEU A 167 40.73 -8.21 -19.52
N SER A 168 41.60 -7.81 -18.59
CA SER A 168 41.23 -6.87 -17.53
C SER A 168 40.90 -5.48 -18.09
N LEU A 169 41.70 -4.97 -19.02
CA LEU A 169 41.45 -3.71 -19.70
C LEU A 169 40.14 -3.78 -20.51
N PHE A 170 39.92 -4.89 -21.24
CA PHE A 170 38.67 -5.13 -21.94
C PHE A 170 37.47 -5.12 -21.00
N ALA A 171 37.52 -5.86 -19.88
CA ALA A 171 36.43 -5.91 -18.90
C ALA A 171 36.10 -4.52 -18.33
N LEU A 172 37.12 -3.71 -18.03
CA LEU A 172 36.96 -2.35 -17.53
C LEU A 172 36.31 -1.43 -18.58
N VAL A 173 36.76 -1.51 -19.84
CA VAL A 173 36.16 -0.77 -20.96
C VAL A 173 34.71 -1.23 -21.20
N ALA A 174 34.47 -2.54 -21.17
CA ALA A 174 33.12 -3.08 -21.35
C ALA A 174 32.16 -2.55 -20.27
N PHE A 175 32.58 -2.52 -19.01
CA PHE A 175 31.80 -1.97 -17.91
C PHE A 175 31.48 -0.47 -18.13
N GLY A 176 32.47 0.32 -18.52
CA GLY A 176 32.31 1.74 -18.81
C GLY A 176 31.40 2.03 -19.99
N VAL A 177 31.58 1.32 -21.10
CA VAL A 177 30.77 1.48 -22.31
C VAL A 177 29.32 1.08 -22.05
N LEU A 178 29.08 -0.09 -21.46
CA LEU A 178 27.72 -0.56 -21.17
C LEU A 178 27.01 0.36 -20.18
N GLY A 179 27.71 0.88 -19.16
CA GLY A 179 27.13 1.84 -18.20
C GLY A 179 26.75 3.17 -18.87
N SER A 180 27.56 3.68 -19.81
CA SER A 180 27.27 4.92 -20.53
C SER A 180 26.12 4.76 -21.53
N LEU A 181 26.05 3.64 -22.23
CA LEU A 181 24.99 3.37 -23.21
C LEU A 181 23.62 3.21 -22.56
N GLN A 182 23.54 2.72 -21.33
CA GLN A 182 22.28 2.53 -20.62
C GLN A 182 21.47 3.82 -20.47
N THR A 183 22.14 4.97 -20.28
CA THR A 183 21.48 6.27 -20.12
C THR A 183 20.63 6.65 -21.33
N LEU A 184 20.95 6.13 -22.52
CA LEU A 184 20.19 6.38 -23.75
C LEU A 184 18.79 5.76 -23.74
N ALA A 185 18.58 4.66 -23.00
CA ALA A 185 17.30 3.97 -22.93
C ALA A 185 16.32 4.61 -21.94
N VAL A 186 16.80 5.36 -20.96
CA VAL A 186 15.97 5.92 -19.87
C VAL A 186 14.84 6.81 -20.39
N GLY A 187 15.16 7.72 -21.33
CA GLY A 187 14.19 8.66 -21.91
C GLY A 187 13.05 7.97 -22.66
N PRO A 188 13.34 7.14 -23.68
CA PRO A 188 12.33 6.42 -24.45
C PRO A 188 11.44 5.51 -23.60
N TRP A 189 12.02 4.79 -22.64
CA TRP A 189 11.25 3.95 -21.71
C TRP A 189 10.40 4.77 -20.73
N GLY A 190 10.88 5.95 -20.29
CA GLY A 190 10.11 6.91 -19.50
C GLY A 190 8.86 7.38 -20.26
N THR A 191 9.01 7.80 -21.51
CA THR A 191 7.92 8.23 -22.37
C THR A 191 6.91 7.09 -22.62
N TYR A 192 7.39 5.88 -22.90
CA TYR A 192 6.52 4.72 -23.06
C TYR A 192 5.70 4.43 -21.81
N ARG A 193 6.31 4.45 -20.61
CA ARG A 193 5.61 4.24 -19.33
C ARG A 193 4.53 5.30 -19.08
N GLN A 194 4.82 6.56 -19.37
CA GLN A 194 3.86 7.66 -19.22
C GLN A 194 2.64 7.48 -20.13
N ILE A 195 2.87 7.18 -21.43
CA ILE A 195 1.78 6.96 -22.39
C ILE A 195 1.02 5.67 -22.07
N SER A 196 1.69 4.64 -21.53
CA SER A 196 1.03 3.41 -21.07
C SER A 196 0.08 3.69 -19.89
N ALA A 197 0.47 4.53 -18.94
CA ALA A 197 -0.40 4.94 -17.85
C ALA A 197 -1.63 5.72 -18.36
N GLU A 198 -1.44 6.65 -19.34
CA GLU A 198 -2.53 7.36 -20.00
C GLU A 198 -3.49 6.39 -20.71
N PHE A 199 -2.94 5.40 -21.42
CA PHE A 199 -3.71 4.38 -22.15
C PHE A 199 -4.55 3.51 -21.19
N TYR A 200 -3.94 2.95 -20.15
CA TYR A 200 -4.66 2.12 -19.18
C TYR A 200 -5.68 2.93 -18.38
N GLY A 201 -5.37 4.18 -18.00
CA GLY A 201 -6.31 5.09 -17.37
C GLY A 201 -7.53 5.35 -18.25
N PHE A 202 -7.31 5.64 -19.54
CA PHE A 202 -8.40 5.82 -20.51
C PHE A 202 -9.29 4.57 -20.61
N VAL A 203 -8.68 3.38 -20.69
CA VAL A 203 -9.44 2.12 -20.79
C VAL A 203 -10.27 1.89 -19.51
N ALA A 204 -9.67 2.08 -18.33
CA ALA A 204 -10.37 1.90 -17.05
C ALA A 204 -11.54 2.87 -16.89
N GLU A 205 -11.36 4.15 -17.21
CA GLU A 205 -12.42 5.19 -17.17
C GLU A 205 -13.61 4.81 -18.05
N HIS A 206 -13.34 4.44 -19.31
CA HIS A 206 -14.40 4.17 -20.27
C HIS A 206 -15.09 2.81 -20.07
N LEU A 207 -14.40 1.83 -19.46
CA LEU A 207 -15.03 0.58 -19.04
C LEU A 207 -15.96 0.81 -17.84
N SER A 208 -15.57 1.66 -16.90
CA SER A 208 -16.43 2.02 -15.76
C SER A 208 -17.67 2.81 -16.18
N GLY A 209 -17.57 3.65 -17.23
CA GLY A 209 -18.67 4.41 -17.80
C GLY A 209 -19.35 3.75 -19.01
N LEU A 210 -19.22 2.43 -19.19
CA LEU A 210 -19.70 1.74 -20.39
C LEU A 210 -21.22 1.90 -20.62
N GLU A 211 -22.00 1.91 -19.55
CA GLU A 211 -23.45 2.09 -19.61
C GLU A 211 -23.80 3.45 -20.18
N ASP A 212 -23.19 4.52 -19.66
CA ASP A 212 -23.41 5.89 -20.14
C ASP A 212 -22.96 6.08 -21.60
N ILE A 213 -21.81 5.49 -21.97
CA ILE A 213 -21.29 5.53 -23.35
C ILE A 213 -22.28 4.89 -24.33
N ARG A 214 -22.87 3.74 -23.96
CA ARG A 214 -23.86 3.03 -24.79
C ARG A 214 -25.18 3.75 -24.82
N ALA A 215 -25.67 4.20 -23.67
CA ALA A 215 -26.94 4.92 -23.56
C ALA A 215 -26.98 6.22 -24.40
N ASN A 216 -25.81 6.91 -24.48
CA ASN A 216 -25.69 8.16 -25.24
C ASN A 216 -25.15 7.99 -26.67
N GLY A 217 -24.96 6.75 -27.14
CA GLY A 217 -24.47 6.47 -28.50
C GLY A 217 -23.03 6.93 -28.78
N ALA A 218 -22.21 7.16 -27.73
CA ALA A 218 -20.88 7.76 -27.83
C ALA A 218 -19.77 6.77 -28.22
N VAL A 219 -20.10 5.52 -28.57
CA VAL A 219 -19.10 4.46 -28.88
C VAL A 219 -18.12 4.88 -29.98
N GLY A 220 -18.61 5.51 -31.06
CA GLY A 220 -17.77 5.96 -32.19
C GLY A 220 -16.73 6.99 -31.75
N TYR A 221 -17.10 7.94 -30.91
CA TYR A 221 -16.19 8.95 -30.37
C TYR A 221 -15.10 8.34 -29.45
N VAL A 222 -15.53 7.44 -28.57
CA VAL A 222 -14.60 6.75 -27.66
C VAL A 222 -13.60 5.91 -28.45
N MET A 223 -14.04 5.19 -29.49
CA MET A 223 -13.16 4.39 -30.35
C MET A 223 -12.18 5.26 -31.14
N ASP A 224 -12.58 6.43 -31.63
CA ASP A 224 -11.65 7.35 -32.30
C ASP A 224 -10.55 7.83 -31.33
N ARG A 225 -10.91 8.20 -30.11
CA ARG A 225 -9.92 8.55 -29.06
C ARG A 225 -9.00 7.37 -28.71
N PHE A 226 -9.59 6.18 -28.58
CA PHE A 226 -8.84 4.95 -28.30
C PHE A 226 -7.76 4.71 -29.37
N TYR A 227 -8.12 4.80 -30.66
CA TYR A 227 -7.16 4.64 -31.76
C TYR A 227 -6.08 5.73 -31.77
N LYS A 228 -6.41 6.96 -31.41
CA LYS A 228 -5.42 8.04 -31.30
C LYS A 228 -4.39 7.78 -30.20
N ILE A 229 -4.84 7.35 -29.02
CA ILE A 229 -3.95 7.00 -27.91
C ILE A 229 -3.12 5.75 -28.29
N LEU A 230 -3.75 4.73 -28.87
CA LEU A 230 -3.07 3.49 -29.27
C LEU A 230 -1.95 3.74 -30.29
N ARG A 231 -2.14 4.65 -31.25
CA ARG A 231 -1.09 5.04 -32.19
C ARG A 231 0.09 5.71 -31.48
N ARG A 232 -0.15 6.59 -30.53
CA ARG A 232 0.90 7.23 -29.72
C ARG A 232 1.63 6.19 -28.87
N TRP A 233 0.88 5.29 -28.24
CA TRP A 233 1.41 4.19 -27.44
C TRP A 233 2.32 3.28 -28.28
N LEU A 234 1.87 2.88 -29.47
CA LEU A 234 2.64 2.03 -30.37
C LEU A 234 3.92 2.72 -30.84
N ALA A 235 3.85 4.02 -31.18
CA ALA A 235 5.03 4.79 -31.59
C ALA A 235 6.07 4.87 -30.46
N ALA A 236 5.63 5.15 -29.25
CA ALA A 236 6.51 5.18 -28.06
C ALA A 236 7.11 3.79 -27.75
N PHE A 237 6.31 2.72 -27.87
CA PHE A 237 6.79 1.35 -27.73
C PHE A 237 7.88 1.01 -28.75
N HIS A 238 7.66 1.34 -30.04
CA HIS A 238 8.65 1.10 -31.08
C HIS A 238 9.96 1.84 -30.83
N GLN A 239 9.88 3.11 -30.39
CA GLN A 239 11.07 3.90 -30.07
C GLN A 239 11.85 3.30 -28.89
N ALA A 240 11.15 2.95 -27.81
CA ALA A 240 11.76 2.30 -26.64
C ALA A 240 12.38 0.94 -27.00
N ARG A 241 11.65 0.13 -27.78
CA ARG A 241 12.11 -1.20 -28.22
C ARG A 241 13.32 -1.11 -29.16
N PHE A 242 13.31 -0.16 -30.09
CA PHE A 242 14.45 0.07 -30.99
C PHE A 242 15.72 0.42 -30.21
N THR A 243 15.60 1.32 -29.22
CA THR A 243 16.74 1.68 -28.35
C THR A 243 17.26 0.46 -27.58
N SER A 244 16.38 -0.38 -27.04
CA SER A 244 16.80 -1.62 -26.37
C SER A 244 17.48 -2.61 -27.31
N THR A 245 16.99 -2.74 -28.56
CA THR A 245 17.60 -3.61 -29.56
C THR A 245 18.99 -3.11 -29.93
N LEU A 246 19.17 -1.80 -30.03
CA LEU A 246 20.47 -1.19 -30.34
C LEU A 246 21.48 -1.41 -29.20
N LEU A 247 21.02 -1.29 -27.94
CA LEU A 247 21.82 -1.62 -26.78
C LEU A 247 22.24 -3.08 -26.75
N TRP A 248 21.32 -4.00 -27.01
CA TRP A 248 21.62 -5.43 -27.09
C TRP A 248 22.64 -5.72 -28.21
N GLY A 249 22.43 -5.16 -29.39
CA GLY A 249 23.38 -5.29 -30.51
C GLY A 249 24.77 -4.74 -30.19
N SER A 250 24.84 -3.61 -29.48
CA SER A 250 26.11 -3.03 -29.00
C SER A 250 26.83 -3.94 -28.00
N THR A 251 26.05 -4.58 -27.09
CA THR A 251 26.60 -5.56 -26.15
C THR A 251 27.20 -6.75 -26.89
N VAL A 252 26.46 -7.36 -27.79
CA VAL A 252 26.94 -8.48 -28.63
C VAL A 252 28.20 -8.09 -29.41
N GLY A 253 28.20 -6.92 -30.05
CA GLY A 253 29.35 -6.40 -30.78
C GLY A 253 30.58 -6.21 -29.89
N LEU A 254 30.41 -5.63 -28.71
CA LEU A 254 31.49 -5.40 -27.76
C LEU A 254 32.14 -6.72 -27.31
N PHE A 255 31.35 -7.72 -26.91
CA PHE A 255 31.88 -9.02 -26.50
C PHE A 255 32.45 -9.83 -27.65
N THR A 256 31.95 -9.65 -28.88
CA THR A 256 32.59 -10.19 -30.07
C THR A 256 34.03 -9.64 -30.27
N VAL A 257 34.22 -8.33 -30.04
CA VAL A 257 35.55 -7.71 -30.03
C VAL A 257 36.43 -8.29 -28.91
N GLY A 258 35.86 -8.48 -27.71
CA GLY A 258 36.55 -9.11 -26.56
C GLY A 258 37.04 -10.53 -26.88
N ASN A 259 36.18 -11.33 -27.52
CA ASN A 259 36.53 -12.68 -27.97
C ASN A 259 37.63 -12.64 -29.08
N ALA A 260 37.57 -11.69 -30.00
CA ALA A 260 38.61 -11.51 -30.99
C ALA A 260 39.95 -11.11 -30.36
N ILE A 261 39.96 -10.23 -29.36
CA ILE A 261 41.15 -9.88 -28.58
C ILE A 261 41.73 -11.12 -27.89
N ALA A 262 40.89 -11.92 -27.21
CA ALA A 262 41.33 -13.15 -26.53
C ALA A 262 41.97 -14.13 -27.50
N LEU A 263 41.38 -14.34 -28.69
CA LEU A 263 41.94 -15.19 -29.73
C LEU A 263 43.24 -14.62 -30.33
N ALA A 264 43.29 -13.31 -30.60
CA ALA A 264 44.51 -12.68 -31.13
C ALA A 264 45.70 -12.75 -30.17
N VAL A 265 45.45 -12.43 -28.88
CA VAL A 265 46.46 -12.57 -27.81
C VAL A 265 46.86 -14.04 -27.63
N GLY A 266 45.87 -14.94 -27.62
CA GLY A 266 46.13 -16.37 -27.52
C GLY A 266 46.94 -16.90 -28.69
N ALA A 267 46.64 -16.54 -29.94
CA ALA A 267 47.39 -16.92 -31.11
C ALA A 267 48.83 -16.36 -31.11
N TYR A 268 48.99 -15.09 -30.65
CA TYR A 268 50.30 -14.48 -30.49
C TYR A 268 51.14 -15.22 -29.47
N LEU A 269 50.61 -15.50 -28.29
CA LEU A 269 51.32 -16.22 -27.24
C LEU A 269 51.67 -17.67 -27.63
N TRP A 270 50.76 -18.32 -28.35
CA TRP A 270 50.98 -19.65 -28.91
C TRP A 270 52.12 -19.65 -29.93
N SER A 271 52.17 -18.67 -30.86
CA SER A 271 53.23 -18.54 -31.84
C SER A 271 54.63 -18.33 -31.19
N GLN A 272 54.65 -17.76 -29.98
CA GLN A 272 55.85 -17.61 -29.19
C GLN A 272 56.17 -18.89 -28.35
N ALA A 273 55.42 -19.96 -28.50
CA ALA A 273 55.49 -21.18 -27.70
C ALA A 273 55.34 -20.94 -26.18
N ALA A 274 54.71 -19.81 -25.78
CA ALA A 274 54.50 -19.45 -24.38
C ALA A 274 53.32 -20.20 -23.74
N ILE A 275 52.30 -20.58 -24.56
CA ILE A 275 51.10 -21.29 -24.13
C ILE A 275 50.72 -22.42 -25.08
N THR A 276 49.89 -23.36 -24.63
CA THR A 276 49.33 -24.47 -25.40
C THR A 276 48.10 -24.05 -26.21
N ILE A 277 47.67 -24.85 -27.17
CA ILE A 277 46.41 -24.65 -27.92
C ILE A 277 45.23 -24.73 -26.97
N GLY A 278 45.24 -25.66 -26.01
CA GLY A 278 44.23 -25.74 -24.98
C GLY A 278 44.11 -24.47 -24.15
N THR A 279 45.24 -23.76 -23.92
CA THR A 279 45.24 -22.46 -23.23
C THR A 279 44.66 -21.37 -24.11
N VAL A 280 44.87 -21.37 -25.42
CA VAL A 280 44.21 -20.43 -26.36
C VAL A 280 42.67 -20.57 -26.27
N TYR A 281 42.22 -21.82 -26.29
CA TYR A 281 40.78 -22.09 -26.10
C TYR A 281 40.27 -21.62 -24.73
N LEU A 282 41.06 -21.86 -23.67
CA LEU A 282 40.74 -21.43 -22.30
C LEU A 282 40.57 -19.90 -22.22
N LEU A 283 41.46 -19.11 -22.85
CA LEU A 283 41.38 -17.65 -22.90
C LEU A 283 40.10 -17.18 -23.59
N PHE A 284 39.77 -17.80 -24.73
CA PHE A 284 38.53 -17.53 -25.47
C PHE A 284 37.29 -17.86 -24.64
N TYR A 285 37.30 -19.01 -23.95
CA TYR A 285 36.19 -19.42 -23.08
C TYR A 285 36.00 -18.46 -21.92
N TYR A 286 37.08 -18.05 -21.25
CA TYR A 286 37.02 -17.08 -20.15
C TYR A 286 36.55 -15.69 -20.62
N ALA A 287 36.94 -15.25 -21.82
CA ALA A 287 36.44 -14.01 -22.42
C ALA A 287 34.91 -14.08 -22.66
N THR A 288 34.44 -15.22 -23.18
CA THR A 288 32.99 -15.48 -23.31
C THR A 288 32.26 -15.53 -21.96
N LEU A 289 32.90 -16.16 -20.96
CA LEU A 289 32.33 -16.29 -19.62
C LEU A 289 32.18 -14.95 -18.88
N LEU A 290 32.89 -13.90 -19.27
CA LEU A 290 32.75 -12.54 -18.70
C LEU A 290 31.49 -11.83 -19.16
N GLN A 291 30.85 -12.24 -20.25
CA GLN A 291 29.70 -11.56 -20.85
C GLN A 291 28.52 -11.48 -19.90
N ASP A 292 27.96 -12.64 -19.53
CA ASP A 292 26.75 -12.72 -18.71
C ASP A 292 26.91 -12.05 -17.33
N PRO A 293 28.02 -12.27 -16.58
CA PRO A 293 28.23 -11.60 -15.31
C PRO A 293 28.24 -10.07 -15.39
N ILE A 294 28.92 -9.51 -16.39
CA ILE A 294 29.02 -8.05 -16.56
C ILE A 294 27.64 -7.48 -16.90
N GLU A 295 26.88 -8.13 -17.78
CA GLU A 295 25.54 -7.70 -18.15
C GLU A 295 24.56 -7.77 -16.96
N ARG A 296 24.57 -8.87 -16.20
CA ARG A 296 23.71 -9.04 -15.02
C ARG A 296 24.02 -8.07 -13.90
N ILE A 297 25.31 -7.77 -13.63
CA ILE A 297 25.67 -6.74 -12.65
C ILE A 297 25.10 -5.38 -13.07
N ARG A 298 25.21 -5.04 -14.35
CA ARG A 298 24.68 -3.79 -14.89
C ARG A 298 23.16 -3.69 -14.72
N GLU A 299 22.43 -4.74 -15.07
CA GLU A 299 20.97 -4.80 -14.95
C GLU A 299 20.52 -4.64 -13.48
N GLU A 300 21.22 -5.29 -12.57
CA GLU A 300 20.86 -5.26 -11.14
C GLU A 300 21.15 -3.90 -10.50
N LEU A 301 22.17 -3.18 -10.95
CA LEU A 301 22.43 -1.81 -10.48
C LEU A 301 21.28 -0.84 -10.82
N GLU A 302 20.54 -1.09 -11.91
CA GLU A 302 19.34 -0.33 -12.24
C GLU A 302 18.20 -0.61 -11.24
N GLN A 303 17.99 -1.87 -10.88
CA GLN A 303 16.96 -2.27 -9.91
C GLN A 303 17.23 -1.74 -8.51
N LEU A 304 18.48 -1.47 -8.17
CA LEU A 304 18.88 -0.90 -6.88
C LEU A 304 18.21 0.47 -6.63
N GLN A 305 18.06 1.30 -7.66
CA GLN A 305 17.39 2.59 -7.54
C GLN A 305 15.89 2.43 -7.22
N GLN A 306 15.24 1.44 -7.82
CA GLN A 306 13.83 1.13 -7.54
C GLN A 306 13.66 0.62 -6.12
N ALA A 307 14.52 -0.30 -5.68
CA ALA A 307 14.52 -0.81 -4.30
C ALA A 307 14.72 0.31 -3.28
N GLN A 308 15.58 1.29 -3.59
CA GLN A 308 15.81 2.45 -2.74
C GLN A 308 14.53 3.28 -2.55
N ALA A 309 13.79 3.56 -3.62
CA ALA A 309 12.52 4.28 -3.54
C ALA A 309 11.47 3.51 -2.72
N SER A 310 11.39 2.19 -2.91
CA SER A 310 10.48 1.33 -2.15
C SER A 310 10.82 1.29 -0.66
N ILE A 311 12.11 1.20 -0.31
CA ILE A 311 12.56 1.27 1.09
C ILE A 311 12.15 2.60 1.73
N GLN A 312 12.31 3.72 1.02
CA GLN A 312 11.92 5.02 1.55
C GLN A 312 10.42 5.07 1.84
N ARG A 313 9.56 4.62 0.91
CA ARG A 313 8.10 4.58 1.13
C ARG A 313 7.69 3.66 2.29
N ILE A 314 8.35 2.52 2.44
CA ILE A 314 8.15 1.61 3.58
C ILE A 314 8.53 2.30 4.89
N GLN A 315 9.65 3.02 4.92
CA GLN A 315 10.09 3.77 6.10
C GLN A 315 9.15 4.91 6.45
N ASP A 316 8.68 5.65 5.46
CA ASP A 316 7.71 6.72 5.65
C ASP A 316 6.42 6.17 6.30
N LEU A 317 5.95 4.99 5.83
CA LEU A 317 4.79 4.33 6.42
C LEU A 317 5.05 3.86 7.86
N LEU A 318 6.17 3.19 8.12
CA LEU A 318 6.53 2.74 9.48
C LEU A 318 6.84 3.89 10.44
N GLY A 319 7.24 5.04 9.92
CA GLY A 319 7.49 6.26 10.68
C GLY A 319 6.23 7.02 11.07
N TYR A 320 5.10 6.70 10.47
CA TYR A 320 3.82 7.34 10.80
C TYR A 320 3.37 6.96 12.21
N GLN A 321 2.97 7.95 13.00
CA GLN A 321 2.46 7.73 14.35
C GLN A 321 1.01 8.16 14.41
N THR A 322 0.18 7.37 15.10
CA THR A 322 -1.22 7.74 15.34
C THR A 322 -1.30 9.06 16.12
N GLN A 323 -2.22 9.93 15.72
CA GLN A 323 -2.50 11.19 16.40
C GLN A 323 -3.42 10.99 17.60
N VAL A 324 -4.14 9.87 17.67
CA VAL A 324 -5.03 9.51 18.76
C VAL A 324 -4.22 8.83 19.86
N GLY A 325 -4.26 9.39 21.07
CA GLY A 325 -3.53 8.85 22.22
C GLY A 325 -4.06 7.47 22.64
N PRO A 326 -3.24 6.62 23.27
CA PRO A 326 -3.63 5.26 23.67
C PRO A 326 -4.74 5.22 24.74
N GLY A 327 -5.03 6.36 25.37
CA GLY A 327 -5.92 6.46 26.52
C GLY A 327 -5.19 6.21 27.84
N GLY A 328 -5.93 6.40 28.94
CA GLY A 328 -5.47 6.16 30.31
C GLY A 328 -6.02 4.87 30.90
N GLN A 329 -6.40 4.93 32.20
CA GLN A 329 -7.00 3.82 32.94
C GLN A 329 -8.46 4.13 33.37
N GLY A 330 -9.11 5.09 32.73
CA GLY A 330 -10.50 5.43 32.98
C GLY A 330 -11.42 4.26 32.69
N VAL A 331 -12.36 3.98 33.56
CA VAL A 331 -13.38 2.93 33.40
C VAL A 331 -14.73 3.59 33.26
N LEU A 332 -15.45 3.30 32.20
CA LEU A 332 -16.80 3.78 31.98
C LEU A 332 -17.80 2.98 32.82
N PRO A 333 -18.84 3.63 33.37
CA PRO A 333 -19.90 2.91 34.05
C PRO A 333 -20.70 2.03 33.11
N THR A 334 -21.34 1.00 33.61
CA THR A 334 -22.24 0.12 32.86
C THR A 334 -23.65 0.73 32.79
N GLY A 335 -24.39 0.43 31.71
CA GLY A 335 -25.73 0.98 31.45
C GLY A 335 -25.70 2.30 30.69
N ALA A 336 -26.79 3.06 30.73
CA ALA A 336 -26.92 4.32 30.01
C ALA A 336 -25.88 5.35 30.47
N LEU A 337 -25.20 6.02 29.52
CA LEU A 337 -24.13 6.97 29.80
C LEU A 337 -24.61 8.41 29.56
N SER A 338 -24.36 9.33 30.50
CA SER A 338 -24.45 10.76 30.18
C SER A 338 -23.41 11.18 29.15
N VAL A 339 -23.73 12.20 28.35
CA VAL A 339 -22.79 12.78 27.39
C VAL A 339 -22.62 14.26 27.73
N GLU A 340 -21.37 14.63 28.01
CA GLU A 340 -21.01 15.99 28.39
C GLU A 340 -19.90 16.49 27.45
N LEU A 341 -20.12 17.62 26.81
CA LEU A 341 -19.13 18.33 26.02
C LEU A 341 -18.91 19.71 26.66
N GLU A 342 -17.66 20.05 26.92
CA GLU A 342 -17.26 21.33 27.49
C GLU A 342 -16.33 22.06 26.52
N GLU A 343 -16.81 23.14 25.91
CA GLU A 343 -16.07 24.01 24.99
C GLU A 343 -15.26 23.25 23.93
N VAL A 344 -15.87 22.25 23.28
CA VAL A 344 -15.19 21.36 22.34
C VAL A 344 -14.88 22.09 21.03
N TRP A 345 -13.59 22.10 20.66
CA TRP A 345 -13.09 22.60 19.38
C TRP A 345 -12.43 21.48 18.59
N PHE A 346 -12.81 21.37 17.31
CA PHE A 346 -12.23 20.38 16.41
C PHE A 346 -12.22 20.85 14.95
N GLY A 347 -11.13 20.60 14.23
CA GLY A 347 -11.01 20.79 12.79
C GLY A 347 -10.22 19.65 12.15
N TYR A 348 -10.66 19.22 10.96
CA TYR A 348 -9.89 18.33 10.12
C TYR A 348 -8.74 19.14 9.49
N GLY A 349 -7.53 18.95 9.95
CA GLY A 349 -6.37 19.62 9.40
C GLY A 349 -5.11 19.24 10.16
N GLU A 350 -3.99 19.26 9.49
CA GLU A 350 -2.70 18.89 10.04
C GLU A 350 -2.27 19.85 11.16
N LYS A 351 -2.69 19.58 12.40
CA LYS A 351 -1.91 19.99 13.57
C LYS A 351 -1.06 18.81 13.99
N GLY A 352 0.01 18.56 13.29
CA GLY A 352 0.94 17.52 13.72
C GLY A 352 1.84 16.93 12.67
N ALA A 353 1.63 17.17 11.41
CA ALA A 353 2.66 16.92 10.41
C ALA A 353 3.78 17.97 10.54
N ARG A 354 4.36 18.09 11.74
CA ARG A 354 5.76 18.42 11.85
C ARG A 354 6.49 17.19 11.31
N PHE A 355 6.57 17.09 9.98
CA PHE A 355 7.66 16.39 9.35
C PHE A 355 8.94 16.99 9.92
N LYS A 356 9.50 16.35 10.94
CA LYS A 356 10.91 16.46 11.19
C LYS A 356 11.57 15.72 10.02
N VAL A 357 11.63 16.38 8.87
CA VAL A 357 12.70 16.14 7.92
C VAL A 357 13.96 16.64 8.63
N GLN A 358 14.54 15.79 9.44
CA GLN A 358 15.90 15.93 9.91
C GLN A 358 16.78 15.77 8.68
N GLY A 359 17.15 16.89 8.01
CA GLY A 359 18.12 16.84 6.94
C GLY A 359 18.02 17.88 5.83
N ALA A 360 17.23 18.93 5.95
CA ALA A 360 17.41 20.10 5.09
C ALA A 360 18.39 21.07 5.79
N ARG A 361 19.66 20.98 5.42
CA ARG A 361 20.63 22.04 5.64
C ARG A 361 20.24 23.22 4.74
N GLU A 362 20.15 24.40 5.34
CA GLU A 362 20.31 25.66 4.64
C GLU A 362 21.62 25.61 3.85
N GLU A 363 21.54 25.58 2.53
CA GLU A 363 22.62 26.00 1.66
C GLU A 363 22.27 27.38 1.15
N GLY A 364 22.97 28.35 1.74
CA GLY A 364 23.09 29.70 1.22
C GLY A 364 23.93 29.70 -0.05
N ASP A 365 23.56 30.62 -0.92
CA ASP A 365 24.37 31.29 -1.94
C ASP A 365 25.21 30.45 -2.90
N LEU A 366 24.74 30.32 -4.12
CA LEU A 366 25.58 30.52 -5.31
C LEU A 366 24.72 30.89 -6.54
N GLU A 367 25.04 32.07 -7.05
CA GLU A 367 24.44 32.77 -8.17
C GLU A 367 24.60 32.06 -9.53
N THR A 368 23.65 32.45 -10.37
CA THR A 368 23.69 32.73 -11.81
C THR A 368 23.69 31.63 -12.86
N SER A 369 22.69 31.83 -13.71
CA SER A 369 22.59 31.56 -15.16
C SER A 369 22.10 30.15 -15.61
N ASN A 370 20.79 30.07 -15.78
CA ASN A 370 20.15 29.71 -17.07
C ASN A 370 18.62 29.65 -16.93
N THR A 371 18.02 30.81 -16.96
CA THR A 371 16.58 31.04 -16.97
C THR A 371 16.13 31.24 -18.41
N SER A 372 15.43 30.28 -19.04
CA SER A 372 14.53 30.66 -20.14
C SER A 372 13.51 29.62 -20.62
N LEU A 373 13.40 28.42 -20.07
CA LEU A 373 12.40 27.44 -20.58
C LEU A 373 11.58 26.69 -19.49
N LYS A 374 11.75 26.98 -18.20
CA LYS A 374 10.95 26.37 -17.11
C LYS A 374 9.81 27.23 -16.58
N GLU A 375 9.71 28.49 -16.98
CA GLU A 375 8.72 29.43 -16.38
C GLU A 375 7.36 29.47 -17.06
N ARG A 376 7.07 28.68 -18.08
CA ARG A 376 5.77 28.74 -18.78
C ARG A 376 4.77 27.62 -18.44
N PHE A 377 5.12 26.66 -17.59
CA PHE A 377 4.20 25.56 -17.23
C PHE A 377 3.94 25.37 -15.72
N VAL A 378 4.42 26.28 -14.85
CA VAL A 378 4.22 26.18 -13.38
C VAL A 378 3.20 27.19 -12.85
N ASN A 379 2.69 28.13 -13.66
CA ASN A 379 1.82 29.21 -13.19
C ASN A 379 0.32 28.99 -13.40
N GLN A 380 -0.19 27.77 -13.21
CA GLN A 380 -1.65 27.55 -13.07
C GLN A 380 -2.02 26.61 -11.91
N THR A 381 -1.17 26.43 -10.93
CA THR A 381 -1.61 26.01 -9.60
C THR A 381 -1.67 27.26 -8.73
N LEU A 382 -2.88 27.65 -8.35
CA LEU A 382 -3.16 28.69 -7.39
C LEU A 382 -2.31 28.47 -6.14
N ASN A 383 -1.19 29.19 -6.03
CA ASN A 383 -0.49 29.35 -4.76
C ASN A 383 -1.36 30.27 -3.88
N PRO A 384 -1.94 29.80 -2.78
CA PRO A 384 -2.54 30.68 -1.80
C PRO A 384 -1.42 31.54 -1.20
N THR A 385 -1.65 32.84 -1.13
CA THR A 385 -0.75 33.80 -0.46
C THR A 385 -0.48 33.36 0.98
N PRO A 386 0.71 33.63 1.56
CA PRO A 386 1.09 33.18 2.91
C PRO A 386 0.15 33.61 4.04
N GLU A 387 -0.71 34.57 3.85
CA GLU A 387 -1.68 35.03 4.85
C GLU A 387 -2.96 34.18 4.95
N THR A 388 -3.27 33.34 3.97
CA THR A 388 -4.44 32.45 3.98
C THR A 388 -4.14 31.05 4.55
N LEU A 389 -2.89 30.72 4.86
CA LEU A 389 -2.44 29.42 5.37
C LEU A 389 -2.63 29.20 6.89
N ASN A 390 -3.15 30.21 7.63
CA ASN A 390 -3.22 30.15 9.10
C ASN A 390 -4.63 29.93 9.69
N GLN A 391 -5.65 29.66 8.90
CA GLN A 391 -6.97 29.30 9.44
C GLN A 391 -7.46 27.99 8.79
N THR A 392 -7.08 26.84 9.37
CA THR A 392 -7.88 25.64 9.18
C THR A 392 -9.25 25.92 9.81
N PRO A 393 -10.33 25.99 9.03
CA PRO A 393 -11.63 26.28 9.61
C PRO A 393 -11.98 25.17 10.58
N TYR A 394 -12.24 25.51 11.84
CA TYR A 394 -12.76 24.56 12.79
C TYR A 394 -14.09 23.99 12.28
N THR A 395 -14.22 22.70 12.31
CA THR A 395 -15.49 22.00 11.94
C THR A 395 -16.47 22.05 13.10
N LEU A 396 -15.99 22.07 14.35
CA LEU A 396 -16.75 22.34 15.57
C LEU A 396 -16.07 23.45 16.36
N GLN A 397 -16.86 24.38 16.91
CA GLN A 397 -16.38 25.59 17.56
C GLN A 397 -17.12 25.79 18.90
N SER A 398 -16.38 25.67 20.01
CA SER A 398 -16.88 25.90 21.37
C SER A 398 -18.20 25.19 21.67
N LEU A 399 -18.31 23.90 21.25
CA LEU A 399 -19.54 23.14 21.44
C LEU A 399 -19.65 22.69 22.89
N THR A 400 -20.71 23.17 23.59
CA THR A 400 -21.05 22.76 24.94
C THR A 400 -22.43 22.11 24.94
N LEU A 401 -22.55 20.93 25.56
CA LEU A 401 -23.76 20.12 25.61
C LEU A 401 -23.76 19.25 26.86
N HIS A 402 -24.91 19.08 27.46
CA HIS A 402 -25.13 18.10 28.55
C HIS A 402 -26.37 17.26 28.23
N LEU A 403 -26.20 15.98 27.91
CA LEU A 403 -27.27 15.01 27.71
C LEU A 403 -27.32 14.04 28.88
N PRO A 404 -28.38 14.05 29.70
CA PRO A 404 -28.53 13.10 30.79
C PRO A 404 -28.58 11.64 30.31
N ALA A 405 -28.15 10.71 31.18
CA ALA A 405 -28.23 9.28 30.88
C ALA A 405 -29.67 8.83 30.62
N GLY A 406 -29.88 8.01 29.62
CA GLY A 406 -31.18 7.47 29.23
C GLY A 406 -32.04 8.42 28.40
N GLN A 407 -31.57 9.63 28.07
CA GLN A 407 -32.27 10.54 27.18
C GLN A 407 -31.77 10.42 25.73
N THR A 408 -32.60 10.83 24.81
CA THR A 408 -32.30 10.85 23.36
C THR A 408 -32.14 12.28 22.85
N LEU A 409 -31.00 12.56 22.18
CA LEU A 409 -30.70 13.81 21.52
C LEU A 409 -31.00 13.72 20.01
N GLY A 410 -31.83 14.60 19.50
CA GLY A 410 -32.01 14.84 18.07
C GLY A 410 -31.02 15.88 17.57
N LEU A 411 -30.10 15.48 16.70
CA LEU A 411 -29.07 16.35 16.13
C LEU A 411 -29.44 16.81 14.73
N LEU A 412 -29.77 18.09 14.57
CA LEU A 412 -30.22 18.73 13.36
C LEU A 412 -29.18 19.68 12.78
N GLY A 413 -29.28 19.98 11.50
CA GLY A 413 -28.43 20.96 10.81
C GLY A 413 -28.18 20.59 9.35
N ARG A 414 -27.71 21.55 8.57
CA ARG A 414 -27.41 21.35 7.15
C ARG A 414 -26.22 20.39 6.96
N THR A 415 -26.10 19.83 5.76
CA THR A 415 -24.90 19.06 5.38
C THR A 415 -23.65 19.92 5.58
N GLY A 416 -22.61 19.37 6.18
CA GLY A 416 -21.38 20.12 6.52
C GLY A 416 -21.43 20.90 7.85
N SER A 417 -22.52 20.88 8.62
CA SER A 417 -22.62 21.59 9.90
C SER A 417 -21.82 20.96 11.05
N GLY A 418 -21.22 19.76 10.88
CA GLY A 418 -20.43 19.09 11.90
C GLY A 418 -21.08 17.89 12.59
N LYS A 419 -22.30 17.47 12.22
CA LYS A 419 -23.04 16.36 12.84
C LYS A 419 -22.27 15.04 12.87
N SER A 420 -21.85 14.54 11.72
CA SER A 420 -21.08 13.28 11.63
C SER A 420 -19.67 13.43 12.23
N THR A 421 -19.15 14.66 12.35
CA THR A 421 -17.91 14.94 13.06
C THR A 421 -18.10 14.70 14.56
N LEU A 422 -19.18 15.21 15.16
CA LEU A 422 -19.51 14.97 16.55
C LEU A 422 -19.64 13.47 16.84
N ALA A 423 -20.34 12.71 15.99
CA ALA A 423 -20.43 11.26 16.14
C ALA A 423 -19.06 10.57 16.16
N ARG A 424 -18.16 10.99 15.29
CA ARG A 424 -16.78 10.42 15.23
C ARG A 424 -15.93 10.79 16.45
N LEU A 425 -16.15 11.98 17.03
CA LEU A 425 -15.46 12.40 18.26
C LEU A 425 -15.94 11.61 19.48
N LEU A 426 -17.23 11.32 19.60
CA LEU A 426 -17.79 10.48 20.68
C LEU A 426 -17.24 9.05 20.64
N LEU A 427 -16.90 8.55 19.46
CA LEU A 427 -16.19 7.27 19.26
C LEU A 427 -14.67 7.40 19.41
N ARG A 428 -14.17 8.61 19.65
CA ARG A 428 -12.76 8.92 19.73
C ARG A 428 -11.96 8.41 18.50
N LEU A 429 -12.57 8.50 17.31
CA LEU A 429 -11.86 8.24 16.06
C LEU A 429 -10.88 9.37 15.70
N TYR A 430 -10.99 10.50 16.40
CA TYR A 430 -10.11 11.66 16.39
C TYR A 430 -10.05 12.22 17.81
N ASP A 431 -8.90 12.76 18.24
CA ASP A 431 -8.79 13.53 19.46
C ASP A 431 -9.16 15.00 19.20
N ILE A 432 -9.82 15.63 20.17
CA ILE A 432 -10.20 17.05 20.12
C ILE A 432 -8.98 17.97 20.27
N GLN A 433 -9.10 19.22 19.81
CA GLN A 433 -8.02 20.21 19.91
C GLN A 433 -8.10 21.03 21.20
N ARG A 434 -9.31 21.30 21.67
CA ARG A 434 -9.58 21.99 22.93
C ARG A 434 -10.90 21.51 23.53
N GLY A 435 -11.06 21.70 24.84
CA GLY A 435 -12.24 21.28 25.57
C GLY A 435 -12.12 19.88 26.12
N GLN A 436 -13.26 19.30 26.48
CA GLN A 436 -13.36 17.96 27.06
C GLN A 436 -14.63 17.27 26.59
N ILE A 437 -14.57 15.94 26.44
CA ILE A 437 -15.74 15.08 26.18
C ILE A 437 -15.78 14.01 27.25
N CYS A 438 -16.86 13.99 28.05
CA CYS A 438 -17.08 12.98 29.07
C CYS A 438 -18.26 12.07 28.72
N LEU A 439 -18.11 10.79 28.98
CA LEU A 439 -19.18 9.79 28.97
C LEU A 439 -19.36 9.19 30.37
N GLY A 440 -20.57 9.26 30.91
CA GLY A 440 -20.85 8.80 32.27
C GLY A 440 -19.95 9.49 33.32
N GLY A 441 -19.60 10.76 33.11
CA GLY A 441 -18.72 11.55 33.98
C GLY A 441 -17.21 11.25 33.83
N VAL A 442 -16.81 10.38 32.89
CA VAL A 442 -15.41 10.03 32.64
C VAL A 442 -14.94 10.61 31.29
N ASP A 443 -13.82 11.36 31.33
CA ASP A 443 -13.20 11.88 30.11
C ASP A 443 -12.78 10.75 29.18
N ILE A 444 -13.28 10.76 27.93
CA ILE A 444 -12.96 9.73 26.94
C ILE A 444 -11.46 9.69 26.58
N ALA A 445 -10.72 10.78 26.80
CA ALA A 445 -9.27 10.81 26.62
C ALA A 445 -8.54 9.92 27.63
N GLN A 446 -9.15 9.65 28.80
CA GLN A 446 -8.61 8.78 29.82
C GLN A 446 -9.06 7.31 29.68
N VAL A 447 -10.01 7.02 28.79
CA VAL A 447 -10.50 5.66 28.56
C VAL A 447 -9.58 4.95 27.54
N PRO A 448 -9.16 3.68 27.79
CA PRO A 448 -8.40 2.92 26.81
C PRO A 448 -9.17 2.79 25.48
N LEU A 449 -8.50 3.03 24.34
CA LEU A 449 -9.15 2.97 23.03
C LEU A 449 -9.84 1.62 22.73
N ARG A 450 -9.39 0.53 23.37
CA ARG A 450 -9.99 -0.79 23.18
C ARG A 450 -11.33 -0.95 23.93
N GLU A 451 -11.53 -0.21 25.01
CA GLU A 451 -12.73 -0.29 25.84
C GLU A 451 -13.86 0.58 25.32
N LEU A 452 -13.55 1.78 24.82
CA LEU A 452 -14.57 2.73 24.35
C LEU A 452 -15.55 2.15 23.33
N PRO A 453 -15.11 1.37 22.32
CA PRO A 453 -16.04 0.73 21.40
C PRO A 453 -17.03 -0.25 22.05
N HIS A 454 -16.78 -0.80 23.21
CA HIS A 454 -17.74 -1.67 23.92
C HIS A 454 -18.90 -0.88 24.52
N HIS A 455 -18.70 0.38 24.86
CA HIS A 455 -19.68 1.24 25.51
C HIS A 455 -20.46 2.15 24.56
N VAL A 456 -19.96 2.38 23.34
CA VAL A 456 -20.59 3.25 22.32
C VAL A 456 -20.94 2.44 21.09
N GLY A 457 -22.24 2.35 20.76
CA GLY A 457 -22.74 1.76 19.52
C GLY A 457 -22.87 2.81 18.41
N PHE A 458 -22.51 2.47 17.19
CA PHE A 458 -22.63 3.36 16.06
C PHE A 458 -23.26 2.66 14.86
N VAL A 459 -24.36 3.18 14.37
CA VAL A 459 -24.98 2.77 13.11
C VAL A 459 -24.68 3.83 12.08
N THR A 460 -23.88 3.46 11.07
CA THR A 460 -23.46 4.34 9.97
C THR A 460 -24.53 4.41 8.88
N GLN A 461 -24.54 5.50 8.11
CA GLN A 461 -25.40 5.66 6.95
C GLN A 461 -25.12 4.58 5.89
N ASP A 462 -23.86 4.36 5.54
CA ASP A 462 -23.42 3.31 4.63
C ASP A 462 -22.97 2.10 5.42
N VAL A 463 -23.69 0.99 5.29
CA VAL A 463 -23.38 -0.25 6.01
C VAL A 463 -22.38 -1.08 5.22
N GLN A 464 -21.20 -1.26 5.79
CA GLN A 464 -20.19 -2.15 5.24
C GLN A 464 -20.43 -3.59 5.70
N LEU A 465 -20.59 -4.49 4.75
CA LEU A 465 -20.58 -5.94 4.98
C LEU A 465 -19.23 -6.52 4.51
N PHE A 466 -18.71 -7.47 5.29
CA PHE A 466 -17.46 -8.14 5.01
C PHE A 466 -17.71 -9.46 4.28
N GLN A 467 -16.79 -9.85 3.43
CA GLN A 467 -16.83 -11.10 2.69
C GLN A 467 -16.49 -12.27 3.63
N THR A 468 -17.46 -12.65 4.45
CA THR A 468 -17.38 -13.70 5.47
C THR A 468 -18.79 -14.16 5.85
N SER A 469 -18.92 -15.09 6.80
CA SER A 469 -20.22 -15.62 7.24
C SER A 469 -21.12 -14.52 7.83
N VAL A 470 -22.45 -14.74 7.80
CA VAL A 470 -23.46 -13.93 8.49
C VAL A 470 -23.10 -13.76 9.96
N ARG A 471 -22.73 -14.85 10.63
CA ARG A 471 -22.25 -14.86 12.02
C ARG A 471 -21.13 -13.84 12.26
N ASN A 472 -20.07 -13.93 11.48
CA ASN A 472 -18.91 -13.02 11.62
C ASN A 472 -19.28 -11.56 11.32
N ASN A 473 -20.18 -11.35 10.36
CA ASN A 473 -20.68 -10.01 10.07
C ASN A 473 -21.48 -9.42 11.23
N LEU A 474 -22.28 -10.22 11.94
CA LEU A 474 -23.09 -9.78 13.09
C LEU A 474 -22.24 -9.55 14.34
N THR A 475 -21.30 -10.45 14.61
CA THR A 475 -20.50 -10.42 15.85
C THR A 475 -19.22 -9.60 15.75
N PHE A 476 -18.86 -9.10 14.57
CA PHE A 476 -17.53 -8.52 14.30
C PHE A 476 -16.40 -9.45 14.77
N PHE A 477 -16.52 -10.73 14.40
CA PHE A 477 -15.54 -11.78 14.72
C PHE A 477 -15.40 -12.09 16.24
N ASN A 478 -16.33 -11.66 17.07
CA ASN A 478 -16.37 -11.99 18.49
C ASN A 478 -16.98 -13.40 18.69
N GLY A 479 -16.14 -14.41 18.86
CA GLY A 479 -16.56 -15.79 19.09
C GLY A 479 -17.22 -16.07 20.45
N HIS A 480 -17.30 -15.09 21.35
CA HIS A 480 -17.97 -15.26 22.66
C HIS A 480 -19.48 -15.05 22.58
N ILE A 481 -19.99 -14.46 21.48
CA ILE A 481 -21.43 -14.28 21.27
C ILE A 481 -22.02 -15.60 20.77
N GLY A 482 -22.87 -16.22 21.59
CA GLY A 482 -23.49 -17.51 21.25
C GLY A 482 -24.65 -17.38 20.26
N ASP A 483 -24.93 -18.45 19.52
CA ASP A 483 -25.99 -18.51 18.50
C ASP A 483 -27.36 -18.11 19.01
N ARG A 484 -27.70 -18.47 20.27
CA ARG A 484 -28.98 -18.11 20.87
C ARG A 484 -29.19 -16.61 20.94
N ALA A 485 -28.14 -15.83 21.28
CA ALA A 485 -28.23 -14.37 21.33
C ALA A 485 -28.38 -13.79 19.91
N ILE A 486 -27.66 -14.35 18.93
CA ILE A 486 -27.76 -13.93 17.55
C ILE A 486 -29.14 -14.17 16.99
N LEU A 487 -29.68 -15.38 17.14
CA LEU A 487 -31.01 -15.76 16.65
C LEU A 487 -32.11 -14.93 17.31
N GLN A 488 -32.05 -14.72 18.63
CA GLN A 488 -32.99 -13.88 19.34
C GLN A 488 -32.98 -12.42 18.81
N THR A 489 -31.79 -11.87 18.55
CA THR A 489 -31.65 -10.52 18.00
C THR A 489 -32.23 -10.45 16.58
N LEU A 490 -32.01 -11.45 15.75
CA LEU A 490 -32.57 -11.49 14.41
C LEU A 490 -34.11 -11.64 14.41
N GLU A 491 -34.65 -12.43 15.34
CA GLU A 491 -36.09 -12.55 15.56
C GLU A 491 -36.69 -11.22 15.99
N ASP A 492 -36.08 -10.54 16.95
CA ASP A 492 -36.51 -9.23 17.46
C ASP A 492 -36.52 -8.15 16.37
N LEU A 493 -35.64 -8.26 15.38
CA LEU A 493 -35.53 -7.35 14.24
C LEU A 493 -36.35 -7.81 13.01
N GLY A 494 -37.04 -8.97 13.10
CA GLY A 494 -37.84 -9.51 12.00
C GLY A 494 -37.01 -10.05 10.82
N LEU A 495 -35.74 -10.40 11.07
CA LEU A 495 -34.81 -10.93 10.05
C LEU A 495 -34.79 -12.47 9.95
N MET A 496 -35.57 -13.19 10.77
CA MET A 496 -35.63 -14.66 10.74
C MET A 496 -36.03 -15.23 9.36
N PRO A 497 -37.05 -14.69 8.66
CA PRO A 497 -37.42 -15.22 7.34
C PRO A 497 -36.28 -15.09 6.31
N TRP A 498 -35.48 -14.02 6.42
CA TRP A 498 -34.29 -13.84 5.59
C TRP A 498 -33.21 -14.89 5.94
N LEU A 499 -32.92 -15.09 7.22
CA LEU A 499 -31.92 -16.07 7.67
C LEU A 499 -32.28 -17.51 7.25
N GLU A 500 -33.57 -17.88 7.37
CA GLU A 500 -34.09 -19.20 7.01
C GLU A 500 -34.05 -19.47 5.49
N ALA A 501 -34.08 -18.41 4.68
CA ALA A 501 -33.92 -18.51 3.23
C ALA A 501 -32.46 -18.73 2.79
N LEU A 502 -31.50 -18.56 3.68
CA LEU A 502 -30.07 -18.77 3.39
C LEU A 502 -29.68 -20.24 3.44
N PRO A 503 -28.82 -20.73 2.52
CA PRO A 503 -28.52 -22.15 2.38
C PRO A 503 -27.82 -22.78 3.59
N ALA A 504 -27.05 -22.00 4.36
CA ALA A 504 -26.32 -22.45 5.55
C ALA A 504 -26.62 -21.59 6.80
N GLY A 505 -27.75 -20.83 6.81
CA GLY A 505 -28.15 -19.99 7.92
C GLY A 505 -27.04 -19.02 8.34
N LEU A 506 -26.66 -19.02 9.63
CA LEU A 506 -25.61 -18.15 10.18
C LEU A 506 -24.22 -18.36 9.54
N ASP A 507 -23.95 -19.52 8.98
CA ASP A 507 -22.65 -19.84 8.39
C ASP A 507 -22.61 -19.58 6.87
N THR A 508 -23.69 -19.02 6.30
CA THR A 508 -23.71 -18.58 4.90
C THR A 508 -22.71 -17.45 4.71
N GLU A 509 -21.81 -17.58 3.74
CA GLU A 509 -20.87 -16.52 3.35
C GLU A 509 -21.58 -15.45 2.53
N LEU A 510 -21.45 -14.20 2.96
CA LEU A 510 -21.90 -13.02 2.22
C LEU A 510 -20.86 -12.65 1.17
N GLY A 511 -21.26 -12.56 -0.10
CA GLY A 511 -20.39 -12.15 -1.19
C GLY A 511 -20.07 -10.66 -1.20
N ALA A 512 -19.20 -10.23 -2.13
CA ALA A 512 -18.83 -8.83 -2.34
C ALA A 512 -20.03 -7.90 -2.63
N ASP A 513 -21.09 -8.43 -3.23
CA ASP A 513 -22.34 -7.73 -3.56
C ASP A 513 -23.38 -7.77 -2.42
N SER A 514 -22.94 -7.79 -1.17
CA SER A 514 -23.79 -7.85 0.02
C SER A 514 -24.70 -9.10 0.12
N GLY A 515 -24.39 -10.16 -0.63
CA GLY A 515 -25.12 -11.43 -0.57
C GLY A 515 -26.61 -11.34 -0.98
N GLY A 516 -26.95 -10.39 -1.85
CA GLY A 516 -28.33 -10.16 -2.30
C GLY A 516 -29.21 -9.45 -1.29
N LEU A 517 -28.63 -8.86 -0.23
CA LEU A 517 -29.36 -8.05 0.74
C LEU A 517 -29.83 -6.72 0.13
N SER A 518 -31.08 -6.35 0.41
CA SER A 518 -31.54 -4.98 0.16
C SER A 518 -30.80 -3.99 1.08
N ALA A 519 -30.72 -2.72 0.69
CA ALA A 519 -30.10 -1.68 1.51
C ALA A 519 -30.71 -1.63 2.93
N GLY A 520 -32.02 -1.84 3.05
CA GLY A 520 -32.70 -1.89 4.34
C GLY A 520 -32.36 -3.11 5.18
N GLN A 521 -32.24 -4.28 4.56
CA GLN A 521 -31.79 -5.49 5.26
C GLN A 521 -30.35 -5.35 5.75
N ALA A 522 -29.46 -4.79 4.94
CA ALA A 522 -28.09 -4.47 5.36
C ALA A 522 -28.09 -3.54 6.57
N GLN A 523 -29.00 -2.56 6.59
CA GLN A 523 -29.15 -1.63 7.70
C GLN A 523 -29.67 -2.32 8.97
N LEU A 524 -30.64 -3.22 8.85
CA LEU A 524 -31.11 -4.03 9.98
C LEU A 524 -30.01 -4.92 10.55
N LEU A 525 -29.10 -5.44 9.71
CA LEU A 525 -27.88 -6.13 10.19
C LEU A 525 -26.94 -5.19 10.98
N ALA A 526 -26.82 -3.91 10.58
CA ALA A 526 -26.06 -2.94 11.36
C ALA A 526 -26.70 -2.67 12.73
N PHE A 527 -28.05 -2.63 12.80
CA PHE A 527 -28.74 -2.58 14.10
C PHE A 527 -28.47 -3.84 14.93
N ALA A 528 -28.55 -5.03 14.32
CA ALA A 528 -28.26 -6.29 15.02
C ALA A 528 -26.85 -6.30 15.66
N ARG A 529 -25.86 -5.76 14.98
CA ARG A 529 -24.49 -5.57 15.52
C ARG A 529 -24.47 -4.77 16.81
N VAL A 530 -25.26 -3.67 16.85
CA VAL A 530 -25.33 -2.79 18.02
C VAL A 530 -26.15 -3.44 19.14
N PHE A 531 -27.22 -4.16 18.84
CA PHE A 531 -27.98 -4.93 19.81
C PHE A 531 -27.12 -5.99 20.50
N LEU A 532 -26.36 -6.78 19.74
CA LEU A 532 -25.47 -7.82 20.26
C LEU A 532 -24.35 -7.27 21.14
N LYS A 533 -24.00 -6.02 20.96
CA LYS A 533 -22.96 -5.32 21.70
C LYS A 533 -23.47 -4.74 23.04
N ASP A 534 -24.73 -4.40 23.12
CA ASP A 534 -25.44 -3.80 24.26
C ASP A 534 -24.72 -2.56 24.87
N PRO A 535 -24.50 -1.49 24.07
CA PRO A 535 -23.77 -0.31 24.52
C PRO A 535 -24.63 0.61 25.38
N GLY A 536 -24.00 1.41 26.25
CA GLY A 536 -24.68 2.43 27.07
C GLY A 536 -25.04 3.72 26.32
N LEU A 537 -24.30 4.03 25.23
CA LEU A 537 -24.57 5.13 24.31
C LEU A 537 -24.73 4.59 22.88
N VAL A 538 -25.78 5.03 22.19
CA VAL A 538 -26.03 4.68 20.78
C VAL A 538 -26.06 5.94 19.93
N VAL A 539 -25.29 5.96 18.86
CA VAL A 539 -25.27 7.02 17.85
C VAL A 539 -25.80 6.46 16.54
N LEU A 540 -26.85 7.08 16.00
CA LEU A 540 -27.49 6.69 14.76
C LEU A 540 -27.28 7.80 13.71
N ASP A 541 -26.56 7.49 12.62
CA ASP A 541 -26.36 8.41 11.49
C ASP A 541 -27.28 7.98 10.35
N GLU A 542 -28.36 8.72 10.17
CA GLU A 542 -29.45 8.59 9.20
C GLU A 542 -29.76 7.18 8.64
N ALA A 543 -30.76 6.54 9.25
CA ALA A 543 -31.07 5.14 8.99
C ALA A 543 -32.17 4.89 7.90
N SER A 544 -32.65 5.88 7.13
CA SER A 544 -33.92 5.67 6.42
C SER A 544 -34.08 6.33 5.04
N SER A 545 -33.02 6.70 4.32
CA SER A 545 -33.15 7.26 2.99
C SER A 545 -33.31 6.18 1.91
N ARG A 546 -34.43 6.22 1.12
CA ARG A 546 -34.72 5.35 -0.04
C ARG A 546 -35.12 3.90 0.28
N LEU A 547 -35.85 3.67 1.36
CA LEU A 547 -36.35 2.34 1.73
C LEU A 547 -37.81 2.16 1.34
N ASP A 548 -38.23 0.92 1.13
CA ASP A 548 -39.62 0.56 1.00
C ASP A 548 -40.37 0.74 2.34
N PRO A 549 -41.68 1.01 2.34
CA PRO A 549 -42.42 1.32 3.56
C PRO A 549 -42.41 0.23 4.63
N LEU A 550 -42.28 -1.04 4.24
CA LEU A 550 -42.24 -2.15 5.17
C LEU A 550 -40.90 -2.17 5.93
N THR A 551 -39.80 -2.05 5.19
CA THR A 551 -38.45 -1.98 5.77
C THR A 551 -38.29 -0.73 6.63
N GLU A 552 -38.87 0.41 6.24
CA GLU A 552 -38.87 1.64 7.05
C GLU A 552 -39.52 1.38 8.42
N GLN A 553 -40.69 0.72 8.44
CA GLN A 553 -41.37 0.36 9.71
C GLN A 553 -40.53 -0.60 10.57
N MET A 554 -39.83 -1.56 9.96
CA MET A 554 -38.93 -2.47 10.70
C MET A 554 -37.78 -1.70 11.35
N ILE A 555 -37.19 -0.77 10.61
CA ILE A 555 -36.10 0.07 11.14
C ILE A 555 -36.60 1.00 12.24
N GLU A 556 -37.79 1.62 12.09
CA GLU A 556 -38.38 2.44 13.12
C GLU A 556 -38.57 1.66 14.44
N ARG A 557 -39.08 0.42 14.36
CA ARG A 557 -39.21 -0.47 15.53
C ARG A 557 -37.86 -0.85 16.11
N ALA A 558 -36.86 -1.10 15.25
CA ALA A 558 -35.51 -1.40 15.70
C ALA A 558 -34.88 -0.22 16.45
N VAL A 559 -35.06 1.02 15.97
CA VAL A 559 -34.62 2.24 16.65
C VAL A 559 -35.30 2.39 18.01
N ASP A 560 -36.66 2.26 18.06
CA ASP A 560 -37.39 2.38 19.31
C ASP A 560 -36.93 1.38 20.37
N ARG A 561 -36.70 0.11 19.99
CA ARG A 561 -36.17 -0.92 20.89
C ARG A 561 -34.73 -0.66 21.32
N LEU A 562 -33.90 -0.17 20.38
CA LEU A 562 -32.49 0.07 20.65
C LEU A 562 -32.27 1.20 21.66
N LEU A 563 -33.16 2.18 21.70
CA LEU A 563 -33.06 3.32 22.61
C LEU A 563 -33.60 3.02 24.04
N VAL A 564 -34.31 1.92 24.24
CA VAL A 564 -34.81 1.56 25.59
C VAL A 564 -33.64 1.34 26.55
N ASN A 565 -33.64 2.06 27.67
CA ASN A 565 -32.63 2.01 28.74
C ASN A 565 -31.21 2.38 28.28
N ARG A 566 -31.06 3.14 27.17
CA ARG A 566 -29.79 3.62 26.63
C ARG A 566 -29.88 5.11 26.35
N THR A 567 -28.74 5.76 26.32
CA THR A 567 -28.63 7.13 25.84
C THR A 567 -28.54 7.11 24.32
N GLY A 568 -29.31 7.96 23.63
CA GLY A 568 -29.37 8.00 22.18
C GLY A 568 -28.90 9.33 21.60
N ILE A 569 -28.20 9.30 20.47
CA ILE A 569 -27.95 10.47 19.64
C ILE A 569 -28.37 10.11 18.21
N ILE A 570 -29.39 10.82 17.71
CA ILE A 570 -29.93 10.59 16.36
C ILE A 570 -29.57 11.76 15.48
N ILE A 571 -28.73 11.52 14.48
CA ILE A 571 -28.44 12.48 13.43
C ILE A 571 -29.60 12.39 12.44
N ALA A 572 -30.48 13.39 12.47
CA ALA A 572 -31.70 13.35 11.70
C ALA A 572 -31.63 14.21 10.43
N HIS A 573 -32.06 13.60 9.34
CA HIS A 573 -32.33 14.27 8.08
C HIS A 573 -33.85 14.38 7.79
N ARG A 574 -34.67 13.67 8.58
CA ARG A 574 -36.14 13.75 8.52
C ARG A 574 -36.72 14.20 9.86
N LEU A 575 -37.71 15.09 9.83
CA LEU A 575 -38.36 15.60 11.04
C LEU A 575 -39.02 14.50 11.87
N LYS A 576 -39.63 13.50 11.22
CA LYS A 576 -40.28 12.37 11.90
C LYS A 576 -39.30 11.60 12.83
N THR A 577 -38.04 11.51 12.47
CA THR A 577 -37.04 10.84 13.27
C THR A 577 -36.73 11.58 14.58
N VAL A 578 -36.95 12.91 14.58
CA VAL A 578 -36.70 13.79 15.74
C VAL A 578 -37.83 13.74 16.76
N GLU A 579 -39.02 13.25 16.41
CA GLU A 579 -40.15 13.11 17.36
C GLU A 579 -39.83 12.20 18.56
N ARG A 580 -38.86 11.31 18.40
CA ARG A 580 -38.35 10.39 19.43
C ARG A 580 -37.36 11.03 20.40
N ALA A 581 -36.84 12.20 20.06
CA ALA A 581 -35.83 12.87 20.88
C ALA A 581 -36.45 13.58 22.08
N ASP A 582 -35.78 13.54 23.23
CA ASP A 582 -36.09 14.32 24.40
C ASP A 582 -35.51 15.72 24.28
N GLN A 583 -34.30 15.81 23.77
CA GLN A 583 -33.55 17.03 23.58
C GLN A 583 -33.23 17.27 22.10
N ILE A 584 -33.15 18.52 21.70
CA ILE A 584 -32.78 18.93 20.34
C ILE A 584 -31.52 19.77 20.38
N LEU A 585 -30.59 19.47 19.46
CA LEU A 585 -29.42 20.31 19.18
C LEU A 585 -29.43 20.68 17.68
N ILE A 586 -29.42 21.96 17.39
CA ILE A 586 -29.26 22.47 16.02
C ILE A 586 -27.83 22.99 15.83
N LEU A 587 -27.10 22.37 14.90
CA LEU A 587 -25.77 22.78 14.51
C LEU A 587 -25.75 23.58 13.21
N GLU A 588 -25.13 24.75 13.22
CA GLU A 588 -24.82 25.53 12.00
C GLU A 588 -23.35 25.95 12.03
N GLN A 589 -22.63 25.70 10.95
CA GLN A 589 -21.22 26.05 10.81
C GLN A 589 -20.34 25.65 12.00
N GLY A 590 -20.62 24.51 12.59
CA GLY A 590 -19.85 23.95 13.72
C GLY A 590 -20.21 24.51 15.08
N GLN A 591 -21.23 25.38 15.19
CA GLN A 591 -21.69 25.96 16.46
C GLN A 591 -23.08 25.47 16.83
N ALA A 592 -23.34 25.33 18.14
CA ALA A 592 -24.69 25.10 18.66
C ALA A 592 -25.50 26.40 18.54
N VAL A 593 -26.48 26.41 17.66
CA VAL A 593 -27.37 27.58 17.48
C VAL A 593 -28.57 27.50 18.40
N GLU A 594 -29.06 26.29 18.65
CA GLU A 594 -30.18 26.04 19.56
C GLU A 594 -29.99 24.69 20.25
N TYR A 595 -30.23 24.67 21.56
CA TYR A 595 -30.19 23.45 22.36
C TYR A 595 -31.26 23.53 23.48
N GLY A 596 -32.03 22.46 23.65
CA GLY A 596 -33.03 22.40 24.72
C GLY A 596 -34.02 21.25 24.60
N ASP A 597 -34.97 21.21 25.56
CA ASP A 597 -36.07 20.24 25.56
C ASP A 597 -36.92 20.37 24.29
N ARG A 598 -37.22 19.25 23.63
CA ARG A 598 -37.94 19.21 22.37
C ARG A 598 -39.33 19.86 22.45
N ILE A 599 -40.09 19.61 23.53
CA ILE A 599 -41.46 20.10 23.69
C ILE A 599 -41.42 21.61 23.87
N SER A 600 -40.54 22.08 24.72
CA SER A 600 -40.36 23.51 25.00
C SER A 600 -39.95 24.28 23.75
N LEU A 601 -39.03 23.74 22.96
CA LEU A 601 -38.59 24.34 21.67
C LEU A 601 -39.71 24.33 20.63
N ALA A 602 -40.47 23.26 20.55
CA ALA A 602 -41.61 23.17 19.60
C ALA A 602 -42.73 24.18 19.88
N GLN A 603 -42.91 24.51 21.17
CA GLN A 603 -43.97 25.49 21.60
C GLN A 603 -43.49 26.94 21.53
N ASN A 604 -42.22 27.21 21.39
CA ASN A 604 -41.67 28.55 21.31
C ASN A 604 -41.66 29.05 19.84
N PRO A 605 -42.49 30.04 19.47
CA PRO A 605 -42.54 30.55 18.09
C PRO A 605 -41.23 31.18 17.59
N ALA A 606 -40.37 31.61 18.51
CA ALA A 606 -39.06 32.21 18.19
C ALA A 606 -37.98 31.13 17.97
N SER A 607 -38.27 29.87 18.30
CA SER A 607 -37.35 28.76 18.15
C SER A 607 -37.14 28.41 16.66
N ARG A 608 -35.88 28.13 16.30
CA ARG A 608 -35.56 27.60 14.97
C ARG A 608 -36.16 26.22 14.76
N PHE A 609 -36.21 25.40 15.81
CA PHE A 609 -36.85 24.08 15.75
C PHE A 609 -38.35 24.20 15.41
N ALA A 610 -39.09 25.09 16.08
CA ALA A 610 -40.50 25.34 15.76
C ALA A 610 -40.72 25.78 14.30
N HIS A 611 -39.82 26.66 13.81
CA HIS A 611 -39.86 27.11 12.42
C HIS A 611 -39.59 25.96 11.42
N LEU A 612 -38.62 25.07 11.73
CA LEU A 612 -38.34 23.88 10.91
C LEU A 612 -39.53 22.92 10.89
N LEU A 613 -40.23 22.73 12.00
CA LEU A 613 -41.45 21.91 12.09
C LEU A 613 -42.58 22.49 11.19
N GLN A 614 -42.78 23.81 11.21
CA GLN A 614 -43.77 24.47 10.37
C GLN A 614 -43.48 24.30 8.87
N ILE A 615 -42.23 24.50 8.45
CA ILE A 615 -41.80 24.31 7.06
C ILE A 615 -41.98 22.85 6.62
N GLY A 616 -41.57 21.90 7.46
CA GLY A 616 -41.65 20.46 7.17
C GLY A 616 -43.08 19.95 7.09
N THR A 617 -44.02 20.52 7.85
CA THR A 617 -45.45 20.18 7.82
C THR A 617 -46.13 20.70 6.55
N VAL A 618 -45.69 21.87 6.03
CA VAL A 618 -46.28 22.50 4.83
C VAL A 618 -45.75 21.90 3.54
N ALA A 619 -44.52 21.39 3.51
CA ALA A 619 -43.82 21.06 2.28
C ALA A 619 -43.60 19.54 2.04
N GLY A 620 -43.78 18.68 3.04
CA GLY A 620 -43.37 17.26 2.91
C GLY A 620 -41.89 17.10 2.55
N LEU A 621 -41.08 18.14 2.81
CA LEU A 621 -39.72 18.28 2.31
C LEU A 621 -38.67 17.71 3.28
N GLU A 622 -37.79 16.93 2.72
CA GLU A 622 -36.54 16.50 3.36
C GLU A 622 -35.70 17.72 3.74
N ILE A 623 -35.20 17.77 4.99
CA ILE A 623 -34.26 18.80 5.46
C ILE A 623 -32.89 18.46 4.88
N GLY A 624 -32.67 18.71 3.60
CA GLY A 624 -31.37 18.28 3.07
C GLY A 624 -30.95 18.80 1.70
N ASN A 625 -31.85 19.30 0.87
CA ASN A 625 -31.53 19.76 -0.47
C ASN A 625 -32.01 21.18 -0.73
N GLY A 626 -31.30 22.18 -0.20
CA GLY A 626 -31.33 23.54 -0.70
C GLY A 626 -30.09 23.79 -1.55
N ARG A 627 -30.29 24.10 -2.86
CA ARG A 627 -29.29 24.47 -3.86
C ARG A 627 -28.31 25.55 -3.37
#